data_968fa2292e7168ae75e194d5d3a7e99f
#
_entry.id   968fa2292e7168ae75e194d5d3a7e99f
#
_cell.length_a   1.000
_cell.length_b   1.000
_cell.length_c   1.000
_cell.angle_alpha   90.00
_cell.angle_beta   90.00
_cell.angle_gamma   90.00
#
_symmetry.space_group_name_H-M   'P 1'
#
loop_
_entity.id
_entity.type
_entity.pdbx_description
1 polymer ?
#
loop_
_entity_poly.entity_id
_entity_poly.type
_entity_poly.pdbx_seq_one_letter_code
_entity_poly.pdbx_strand_id
1 'polypeptide(L)'
;GLSAVFWDFFFIPPVFTFSISHPSDVLLVSLYFIVALVSGTLTSRIRTKETVVRRRERLTAALYSFVKELAAAETTDDIARAGMENMTSVFGARAALFLPETAESIGRKPHHSSTFAPDTDKEWSVAEWVFSNKKPAGRATSTLPFATAAYYPLLMHGACRGVVGLVLPGAKEMPVEQESLLMMFLHQWAFALDRAVLREQAARTKLLEESERLNKTLLNSISHELRTPLSEITGASSGLLEAEVAEDPKARTILVGDIKAASSRLNRLVENLLDMTRIESGGLKITKDWCDVRDIINSVLSDLSEELSWHTVRISIADDVPLVKLDGIVIEQVLSNIVLNAAQYTPPATSIHIRSFFDAGSLVFAIEDEGPGLPEESIQRIFDKFYRVPGTRAGGTGLGLSIVKGFVELHGGSVEAANRPGKGTQFLIRLPVEHKPFLADEAP
;
A
#
# COMPACT_ATOMS: atom_id res chain seq x y z
N GLY A 1 -52.64 -33.74 38.62
CA GLY A 1 -52.75 -34.39 39.93
C GLY A 1 -53.69 -33.66 40.91
N LEU A 2 -53.34 -32.46 41.32
CA LEU A 2 -54.10 -31.61 42.24
C LEU A 2 -55.50 -31.33 41.71
N SER A 3 -55.73 -31.11 40.47
CA SER A 3 -57.02 -30.86 39.84
C SER A 3 -57.97 -32.06 39.95
N ALA A 4 -57.46 -33.27 39.79
CA ALA A 4 -58.28 -34.49 39.92
C ALA A 4 -58.73 -34.76 41.42
N VAL A 5 -57.81 -34.47 42.34
CA VAL A 5 -58.09 -34.55 43.79
C VAL A 5 -59.12 -33.49 44.22
N PHE A 6 -59.01 -32.25 43.63
CA PHE A 6 -59.98 -31.18 43.85
C PHE A 6 -61.36 -31.54 43.28
N TRP A 7 -61.39 -32.16 42.08
CA TRP A 7 -62.66 -32.60 41.49
C TRP A 7 -63.34 -33.72 42.29
N ASP A 8 -62.59 -34.72 42.78
CA ASP A 8 -63.06 -35.76 43.62
C ASP A 8 -63.69 -35.21 44.90
N PHE A 9 -62.98 -34.31 45.60
CA PHE A 9 -63.38 -33.73 46.83
C PHE A 9 -64.63 -32.84 46.73
N PHE A 10 -64.83 -32.06 45.72
CA PHE A 10 -65.93 -31.08 45.62
C PHE A 10 -67.11 -31.53 44.77
N PHE A 11 -66.96 -32.47 43.87
CA PHE A 11 -67.98 -32.75 42.87
C PHE A 11 -68.43 -34.21 42.79
N ILE A 12 -67.68 -35.14 43.39
CA ILE A 12 -68.13 -36.57 43.43
C ILE A 12 -68.80 -36.91 44.79
N PRO A 13 -70.06 -37.40 44.79
CA PRO A 13 -70.74 -37.79 46.03
C PRO A 13 -70.12 -39.07 46.65
N PRO A 14 -69.94 -39.13 47.98
CA PRO A 14 -70.31 -38.11 48.98
C PRO A 14 -69.27 -36.95 48.94
N VAL A 15 -69.76 -35.73 48.68
CA VAL A 15 -68.90 -34.51 48.58
C VAL A 15 -68.20 -34.23 49.91
N PHE A 16 -67.01 -33.58 49.82
CA PHE A 16 -66.12 -33.29 50.97
C PHE A 16 -65.47 -34.53 51.61
N THR A 17 -65.49 -35.67 50.93
CA THR A 17 -64.75 -36.87 51.32
C THR A 17 -63.89 -37.38 50.17
N PHE A 18 -62.88 -38.17 50.52
CA PHE A 18 -62.01 -38.82 49.50
C PHE A 18 -62.42 -40.29 49.30
N SER A 19 -63.72 -40.64 49.49
CA SER A 19 -64.20 -42.00 49.27
C SER A 19 -65.03 -42.09 47.98
N ILE A 20 -64.58 -42.94 47.04
CA ILE A 20 -65.29 -43.20 45.80
C ILE A 20 -66.17 -44.40 45.96
N SER A 21 -67.52 -44.20 45.97
CA SER A 21 -68.50 -45.23 46.28
C SER A 21 -68.99 -46.01 45.04
N HIS A 22 -68.85 -45.45 43.82
CA HIS A 22 -69.34 -46.13 42.61
C HIS A 22 -68.15 -46.50 41.64
N PRO A 23 -68.23 -47.69 41.06
CA PRO A 23 -67.19 -48.14 40.09
C PRO A 23 -66.99 -47.21 38.87
N SER A 24 -68.06 -46.49 38.44
CA SER A 24 -68.01 -45.48 37.37
C SER A 24 -67.08 -44.29 37.67
N ASP A 25 -67.09 -43.87 38.95
CA ASP A 25 -66.33 -42.71 39.43
C ASP A 25 -64.83 -43.05 39.52
N VAL A 26 -64.54 -44.31 39.92
CA VAL A 26 -63.13 -44.83 39.85
C VAL A 26 -62.56 -44.78 38.48
N LEU A 27 -63.39 -45.19 37.51
CA LEU A 27 -62.96 -45.14 36.09
C LEU A 27 -62.67 -43.68 35.57
N LEU A 28 -63.55 -42.76 35.99
CA LEU A 28 -63.49 -41.35 35.60
C LEU A 28 -62.27 -40.67 36.24
N VAL A 29 -62.02 -40.87 37.52
CA VAL A 29 -60.83 -40.36 38.23
C VAL A 29 -59.57 -40.95 37.67
N SER A 30 -59.56 -42.27 37.37
CA SER A 30 -58.42 -42.93 36.75
C SER A 30 -58.11 -42.38 35.33
N LEU A 31 -59.18 -42.12 34.56
CA LEU A 31 -59.01 -41.50 33.21
C LEU A 31 -58.42 -40.08 33.29
N TYR A 32 -58.95 -39.26 34.24
CA TYR A 32 -58.38 -37.92 34.44
C TYR A 32 -56.95 -37.97 34.92
N PHE A 33 -56.53 -38.92 35.72
CA PHE A 33 -55.17 -39.10 36.17
C PHE A 33 -54.25 -39.51 35.02
N ILE A 34 -54.72 -40.44 34.19
CA ILE A 34 -53.97 -40.85 32.98
C ILE A 34 -53.80 -39.68 31.99
N VAL A 35 -54.88 -38.94 31.72
CA VAL A 35 -54.86 -37.78 30.87
C VAL A 35 -53.90 -36.69 31.43
N ALA A 36 -53.98 -36.42 32.74
CA ALA A 36 -53.07 -35.47 33.38
C ALA A 36 -51.60 -35.91 33.31
N LEU A 37 -51.33 -37.20 33.52
CA LEU A 37 -49.97 -37.76 33.40
C LEU A 37 -49.42 -37.68 31.97
N VAL A 38 -50.24 -38.08 30.97
CA VAL A 38 -49.86 -38.03 29.54
C VAL A 38 -49.66 -36.59 29.11
N SER A 39 -50.57 -35.67 29.42
CA SER A 39 -50.45 -34.25 29.09
C SER A 39 -49.23 -33.61 29.75
N GLY A 40 -48.97 -33.91 31.04
CA GLY A 40 -47.81 -33.42 31.77
C GLY A 40 -46.49 -33.90 31.16
N THR A 41 -46.41 -35.18 30.86
CA THR A 41 -45.20 -35.76 30.21
C THR A 41 -45.01 -35.25 28.80
N LEU A 42 -46.06 -35.09 28.00
CA LEU A 42 -46.00 -34.54 26.65
C LEU A 42 -45.60 -33.09 26.67
N THR A 43 -46.21 -32.27 27.54
CA THR A 43 -45.85 -30.85 27.69
C THR A 43 -44.39 -30.67 28.14
N SER A 44 -43.95 -31.49 29.10
CA SER A 44 -42.54 -31.47 29.53
C SER A 44 -41.57 -31.80 28.36
N ARG A 45 -41.89 -32.86 27.58
CA ARG A 45 -41.07 -33.23 26.39
C ARG A 45 -41.07 -32.15 25.32
N ILE A 46 -42.20 -31.49 25.06
CA ILE A 46 -42.32 -30.39 24.10
C ILE A 46 -41.44 -29.22 24.57
N ARG A 47 -41.59 -28.77 25.82
CA ARG A 47 -40.78 -27.69 26.36
C ARG A 47 -39.29 -27.98 26.32
N THR A 48 -38.88 -29.20 26.64
CA THR A 48 -37.45 -29.58 26.54
C THR A 48 -36.96 -29.55 25.10
N LYS A 49 -37.74 -30.03 24.13
CA LYS A 49 -37.41 -29.95 22.72
C LYS A 49 -37.35 -28.51 22.22
N GLU A 50 -38.30 -27.67 22.59
CA GLU A 50 -38.28 -26.24 22.21
C GLU A 50 -37.05 -25.51 22.75
N THR A 51 -36.65 -25.76 23.97
CA THR A 51 -35.46 -25.13 24.56
C THR A 51 -34.20 -25.55 23.83
N VAL A 52 -34.04 -26.81 23.42
CA VAL A 52 -32.91 -27.33 22.65
C VAL A 52 -32.89 -26.72 21.24
N VAL A 53 -34.06 -26.69 20.56
CA VAL A 53 -34.16 -26.10 19.22
C VAL A 53 -33.81 -24.62 19.24
N ARG A 54 -34.43 -23.83 20.15
CA ARG A 54 -34.12 -22.39 20.28
C ARG A 54 -32.67 -22.12 20.63
N ARG A 55 -32.03 -22.98 21.45
CA ARG A 55 -30.61 -22.87 21.75
C ARG A 55 -29.78 -23.11 20.50
N ARG A 56 -30.10 -24.13 19.72
CA ARG A 56 -29.40 -24.47 18.48
C ARG A 56 -29.54 -23.36 17.42
N GLU A 57 -30.72 -22.79 17.27
CA GLU A 57 -30.96 -21.65 16.39
C GLU A 57 -30.10 -20.43 16.76
N ARG A 58 -30.04 -20.08 18.07
CA ARG A 58 -29.21 -18.97 18.56
C ARG A 58 -27.75 -19.21 18.31
N LEU A 59 -27.22 -20.41 18.50
CA LEU A 59 -25.83 -20.77 18.26
C LEU A 59 -25.49 -20.70 16.78
N THR A 60 -26.41 -21.18 15.91
CA THR A 60 -26.23 -21.10 14.47
C THR A 60 -26.25 -19.65 13.98
N ALA A 61 -27.16 -18.83 14.51
CA ALA A 61 -27.22 -17.41 14.18
C ALA A 61 -25.96 -16.66 14.63
N ALA A 62 -25.43 -16.96 15.82
CA ALA A 62 -24.19 -16.37 16.31
C ALA A 62 -22.98 -16.73 15.41
N LEU A 63 -22.86 -18.00 15.01
CA LEU A 63 -21.80 -18.43 14.10
C LEU A 63 -21.93 -17.76 12.73
N TYR A 64 -23.14 -17.64 12.20
CA TYR A 64 -23.39 -16.96 10.92
C TYR A 64 -23.00 -15.48 11.00
N SER A 65 -23.39 -14.77 12.08
CA SER A 65 -23.00 -13.37 12.31
C SER A 65 -21.47 -13.23 12.35
N PHE A 66 -20.82 -14.10 13.11
CA PHE A 66 -19.36 -14.10 13.22
C PHE A 66 -18.66 -14.30 11.87
N VAL A 67 -19.09 -15.30 11.10
CA VAL A 67 -18.55 -15.54 9.75
C VAL A 67 -18.75 -14.33 8.83
N LYS A 68 -19.92 -13.67 8.92
CA LYS A 68 -20.22 -12.46 8.16
C LYS A 68 -19.31 -11.30 8.57
N GLU A 69 -19.08 -11.10 9.86
CA GLU A 69 -18.16 -10.08 10.38
C GLU A 69 -16.72 -10.34 9.92
N LEU A 70 -16.24 -11.59 10.04
CA LEU A 70 -14.92 -11.98 9.56
C LEU A 70 -14.77 -11.85 8.05
N ALA A 71 -15.85 -12.05 7.29
CA ALA A 71 -15.84 -11.88 5.83
C ALA A 71 -15.72 -10.41 5.41
N ALA A 72 -16.29 -9.50 6.20
CA ALA A 72 -16.25 -8.06 5.97
C ALA A 72 -14.94 -7.41 6.48
N ALA A 73 -14.21 -8.08 7.37
CA ALA A 73 -12.94 -7.60 7.91
C ALA A 73 -11.85 -7.58 6.82
N GLU A 74 -11.19 -6.44 6.67
CA GLU A 74 -10.15 -6.24 5.65
C GLU A 74 -8.75 -6.41 6.24
N THR A 75 -8.55 -6.00 7.49
CA THR A 75 -7.25 -6.03 8.16
C THR A 75 -7.16 -7.12 9.21
N THR A 76 -5.93 -7.50 9.57
CA THR A 76 -5.67 -8.42 10.69
C THR A 76 -6.23 -7.88 12.00
N ASP A 77 -6.19 -6.57 12.21
CA ASP A 77 -6.76 -5.89 13.39
C ASP A 77 -8.27 -6.00 13.46
N ASP A 78 -8.98 -5.87 12.34
CA ASP A 78 -10.43 -6.03 12.30
C ASP A 78 -10.84 -7.48 12.58
N ILE A 79 -10.10 -8.45 12.03
CA ILE A 79 -10.31 -9.88 12.29
C ILE A 79 -10.07 -10.20 13.77
N ALA A 80 -9.00 -9.63 14.36
CA ALA A 80 -8.70 -9.82 15.77
C ALA A 80 -9.80 -9.26 16.66
N ARG A 81 -10.26 -8.03 16.38
CA ARG A 81 -11.34 -7.37 17.12
C ARG A 81 -12.65 -8.15 17.04
N ALA A 82 -13.07 -8.54 15.84
CA ALA A 82 -14.28 -9.35 15.65
C ALA A 82 -14.21 -10.66 16.44
N GLY A 83 -13.05 -11.33 16.42
CA GLY A 83 -12.84 -12.53 17.22
C GLY A 83 -12.99 -12.28 18.73
N MET A 84 -12.38 -11.22 19.24
CA MET A 84 -12.45 -10.87 20.67
C MET A 84 -13.86 -10.53 21.13
N GLU A 85 -14.59 -9.72 20.36
CA GLU A 85 -15.96 -9.33 20.64
C GLU A 85 -16.89 -10.54 20.67
N ASN A 86 -16.72 -11.47 19.72
CA ASN A 86 -17.51 -12.70 19.69
C ASN A 86 -17.16 -13.67 20.83
N MET A 87 -15.89 -13.77 21.25
CA MET A 87 -15.55 -14.54 22.45
C MET A 87 -16.22 -13.99 23.69
N THR A 88 -16.32 -12.68 23.82
CA THR A 88 -16.96 -12.01 24.93
C THR A 88 -18.49 -12.13 24.88
N SER A 89 -19.11 -11.88 23.73
CA SER A 89 -20.59 -11.84 23.62
C SER A 89 -21.23 -13.23 23.63
N VAL A 90 -20.61 -14.22 22.96
CA VAL A 90 -21.20 -15.57 22.82
C VAL A 90 -20.83 -16.47 23.99
N PHE A 91 -19.56 -16.42 24.44
CA PHE A 91 -19.07 -17.31 25.50
C PHE A 91 -18.93 -16.64 26.86
N GLY A 92 -19.09 -15.31 26.93
CA GLY A 92 -18.85 -14.54 28.16
C GLY A 92 -17.37 -14.60 28.59
N ALA A 93 -16.48 -14.98 27.69
CA ALA A 93 -15.07 -15.19 27.99
C ALA A 93 -14.29 -13.89 27.88
N ARG A 94 -13.31 -13.67 28.76
CA ARG A 94 -12.24 -12.73 28.49
C ARG A 94 -11.21 -13.44 27.62
N ALA A 95 -10.78 -12.79 26.55
CA ALA A 95 -9.89 -13.38 25.55
C ALA A 95 -8.60 -12.57 25.37
N ALA A 96 -7.49 -13.26 25.11
CA ALA A 96 -6.22 -12.68 24.70
C ALA A 96 -5.76 -13.38 23.43
N LEU A 97 -5.42 -12.60 22.38
CA LEU A 97 -4.89 -13.12 21.12
C LEU A 97 -3.40 -12.83 21.04
N PHE A 98 -2.63 -13.86 20.73
CA PHE A 98 -1.21 -13.76 20.42
C PHE A 98 -1.02 -14.08 18.93
N LEU A 99 -0.48 -13.12 18.20
CA LEU A 99 -0.15 -13.30 16.79
C LEU A 99 1.32 -13.75 16.61
N PRO A 100 1.64 -14.49 15.55
CA PRO A 100 3.02 -14.84 15.23
C PRO A 100 3.87 -13.59 14.98
N GLU A 101 5.05 -13.55 15.59
CA GLU A 101 6.07 -12.57 15.27
C GLU A 101 7.04 -13.12 14.21
N THR A 102 7.29 -14.43 14.28
CA THR A 102 8.02 -15.19 13.27
C THR A 102 7.29 -16.50 12.96
N ALA A 103 7.79 -17.28 12.01
CA ALA A 103 7.25 -18.60 11.71
C ALA A 103 7.33 -19.59 12.91
N GLU A 104 8.24 -19.34 13.86
CA GLU A 104 8.54 -20.25 14.98
C GLU A 104 8.19 -19.67 16.35
N SER A 105 7.82 -18.39 16.44
CA SER A 105 7.56 -17.71 17.71
C SER A 105 6.33 -16.80 17.65
N ILE A 106 5.67 -16.65 18.80
CA ILE A 106 4.58 -15.68 19.00
C ILE A 106 5.08 -14.43 19.72
N GLY A 107 4.41 -13.31 19.48
CA GLY A 107 4.70 -12.07 20.20
C GLY A 107 4.46 -12.20 21.70
N ARG A 108 5.33 -11.60 22.52
CA ARG A 108 5.19 -11.62 23.98
C ARG A 108 4.00 -10.81 24.48
N LYS A 109 3.57 -9.81 23.72
CA LYS A 109 2.41 -8.99 24.07
C LYS A 109 1.17 -9.50 23.36
N PRO A 110 0.03 -9.62 24.07
CA PRO A 110 -1.22 -9.93 23.41
C PRO A 110 -1.63 -8.76 22.50
N HIS A 111 -2.42 -9.08 21.49
CA HIS A 111 -2.99 -8.07 20.58
C HIS A 111 -3.77 -7.01 21.39
N HIS A 112 -3.73 -5.75 20.95
CA HIS A 112 -4.30 -4.61 21.70
C HIS A 112 -5.81 -4.71 21.94
N SER A 113 -6.56 -5.45 21.10
CA SER A 113 -7.98 -5.71 21.31
C SER A 113 -8.29 -6.79 22.38
N SER A 114 -7.25 -7.35 23.00
CA SER A 114 -7.40 -8.37 24.03
C SER A 114 -8.11 -7.82 25.28
N THR A 115 -9.04 -8.58 25.85
CA THR A 115 -9.82 -8.18 27.02
C THR A 115 -9.16 -8.54 28.36
N PHE A 116 -8.06 -9.31 28.33
CA PHE A 116 -7.16 -9.50 29.45
C PHE A 116 -5.72 -9.62 28.95
N ALA A 117 -4.77 -9.26 29.81
CA ALA A 117 -3.36 -9.52 29.57
C ALA A 117 -2.89 -10.62 30.56
N PRO A 118 -2.16 -11.63 30.10
CA PRO A 118 -1.52 -12.59 30.98
C PRO A 118 -0.43 -11.90 31.81
N ASP A 119 -0.58 -11.92 33.12
CA ASP A 119 0.28 -11.15 34.05
C ASP A 119 1.66 -11.81 34.34
N THR A 120 1.93 -12.99 33.81
CA THR A 120 3.14 -13.74 34.16
C THR A 120 3.81 -14.36 32.94
N ASP A 121 5.15 -14.45 33.00
CA ASP A 121 5.95 -15.22 32.03
C ASP A 121 5.49 -16.69 31.91
N LYS A 122 4.86 -17.24 32.95
CA LYS A 122 4.28 -18.59 32.92
C LYS A 122 3.12 -18.71 31.94
N GLU A 123 2.22 -17.75 31.92
CA GLU A 123 1.06 -17.74 31.01
C GLU A 123 1.55 -17.60 29.54
N TRP A 124 2.52 -16.73 29.30
CA TRP A 124 3.13 -16.60 27.99
C TRP A 124 3.79 -17.90 27.53
N SER A 125 4.53 -18.58 28.43
CA SER A 125 5.17 -19.87 28.12
C SER A 125 4.14 -20.95 27.74
N VAL A 126 2.94 -20.92 28.31
CA VAL A 126 1.86 -21.83 27.92
C VAL A 126 1.35 -21.48 26.51
N ALA A 127 1.17 -20.20 26.19
CA ALA A 127 0.78 -19.76 24.85
C ALA A 127 1.82 -20.14 23.80
N GLU A 128 3.10 -19.96 24.10
CA GLU A 128 4.22 -20.36 23.23
C GLU A 128 4.26 -21.88 23.02
N TRP A 129 4.04 -22.65 24.11
CA TRP A 129 3.94 -24.10 24.02
C TRP A 129 2.81 -24.54 23.09
N VAL A 130 1.62 -23.89 23.21
CA VAL A 130 0.46 -24.15 22.34
C VAL A 130 0.77 -23.82 20.88
N PHE A 131 1.48 -22.72 20.65
CA PHE A 131 1.92 -22.34 19.29
C PHE A 131 2.82 -23.38 18.66
N SER A 132 3.84 -23.83 19.40
CA SER A 132 4.84 -24.78 18.92
C SER A 132 4.29 -26.20 18.76
N ASN A 133 3.47 -26.66 19.74
CA ASN A 133 2.94 -28.03 19.75
C ASN A 133 1.58 -28.18 19.03
N LYS A 134 0.93 -27.06 18.69
CA LYS A 134 -0.35 -27.04 17.96
C LYS A 134 -1.46 -27.81 18.67
N LYS A 135 -1.43 -27.86 20.00
CA LYS A 135 -2.41 -28.54 20.86
C LYS A 135 -2.90 -27.60 21.95
N PRO A 136 -4.15 -27.70 22.36
CA PRO A 136 -4.67 -26.92 23.48
C PRO A 136 -3.90 -27.22 24.77
N ALA A 137 -3.70 -26.21 25.60
CA ALA A 137 -3.10 -26.33 26.93
C ALA A 137 -3.67 -25.26 27.88
N GLY A 138 -3.45 -25.47 29.17
CA GLY A 138 -3.89 -24.55 30.22
C GLY A 138 -5.10 -25.07 30.99
N ARG A 139 -5.83 -24.15 31.60
CA ARG A 139 -6.98 -24.46 32.51
C ARG A 139 -8.00 -25.36 31.85
N ALA A 140 -8.46 -26.36 32.55
CA ALA A 140 -9.44 -27.35 32.09
C ALA A 140 -8.99 -28.18 30.85
N THR A 141 -7.68 -28.26 30.59
CA THR A 141 -7.11 -29.17 29.61
C THR A 141 -6.24 -30.22 30.30
N SER A 142 -5.90 -31.28 29.57
CA SER A 142 -4.97 -32.33 30.06
C SER A 142 -3.52 -31.89 30.15
N THR A 143 -3.18 -30.74 29.56
CA THR A 143 -1.81 -30.24 29.42
C THR A 143 -1.67 -28.89 30.11
N LEU A 144 -0.69 -28.77 31.03
CA LEU A 144 -0.40 -27.54 31.77
C LEU A 144 -1.63 -26.93 32.50
N PRO A 145 -2.39 -27.72 33.29
CA PRO A 145 -3.71 -27.32 33.86
C PRO A 145 -3.62 -26.18 34.90
N PHE A 146 -2.40 -25.80 35.30
CA PHE A 146 -2.16 -24.76 36.32
C PHE A 146 -2.19 -23.32 35.78
N ALA A 147 -2.37 -23.15 34.47
CA ALA A 147 -2.55 -21.83 33.87
C ALA A 147 -3.89 -21.21 34.27
N THR A 148 -3.96 -19.89 34.28
CA THR A 148 -5.17 -19.13 34.60
C THR A 148 -6.19 -19.21 33.45
N ALA A 149 -5.70 -19.25 32.21
CA ALA A 149 -6.49 -19.33 30.98
C ALA A 149 -6.35 -20.69 30.30
N ALA A 150 -7.31 -21.05 29.47
CA ALA A 150 -7.20 -22.12 28.49
C ALA A 150 -6.69 -21.52 27.17
N TYR A 151 -5.63 -22.10 26.62
CA TYR A 151 -5.00 -21.63 25.37
C TYR A 151 -5.30 -22.59 24.22
N TYR A 152 -5.75 -22.04 23.12
CA TYR A 152 -6.11 -22.77 21.90
C TYR A 152 -5.34 -22.25 20.70
N PRO A 153 -4.76 -23.14 19.88
CA PRO A 153 -4.10 -22.73 18.65
C PRO A 153 -5.13 -22.41 17.56
N LEU A 154 -4.92 -21.36 16.81
CA LEU A 154 -5.67 -21.03 15.60
C LEU A 154 -5.00 -21.72 14.41
N LEU A 155 -5.43 -22.93 14.11
CA LEU A 155 -4.80 -23.79 13.11
C LEU A 155 -5.48 -23.70 11.75
N MET A 156 -4.67 -23.49 10.70
CA MET A 156 -5.12 -23.58 9.32
C MET A 156 -4.03 -24.18 8.43
N HIS A 157 -4.37 -25.17 7.61
CA HIS A 157 -3.44 -25.89 6.72
C HIS A 157 -2.14 -26.36 7.42
N GLY A 158 -2.24 -26.77 8.69
CA GLY A 158 -1.08 -27.22 9.48
C GLY A 158 -0.20 -26.10 10.04
N ALA A 159 -0.47 -24.83 9.71
CA ALA A 159 0.17 -23.67 10.29
C ALA A 159 -0.63 -23.11 11.47
N CYS A 160 0.04 -22.65 12.52
CA CYS A 160 -0.59 -21.91 13.61
C CYS A 160 -0.57 -20.41 13.28
N ARG A 161 -1.76 -19.82 13.11
CA ARG A 161 -1.96 -18.40 12.74
C ARG A 161 -2.09 -17.50 13.95
N GLY A 162 -2.09 -18.08 15.15
CA GLY A 162 -2.14 -17.39 16.43
C GLY A 162 -2.55 -18.33 17.54
N VAL A 163 -2.48 -17.83 18.75
CA VAL A 163 -2.94 -18.52 19.96
C VAL A 163 -3.95 -17.63 20.68
N VAL A 164 -5.10 -18.21 21.01
CA VAL A 164 -6.13 -17.54 21.79
C VAL A 164 -6.14 -18.11 23.21
N GLY A 165 -5.93 -17.24 24.20
CA GLY A 165 -6.14 -17.54 25.60
C GLY A 165 -7.55 -17.13 26.02
N LEU A 166 -8.29 -18.01 26.67
CA LEU A 166 -9.66 -17.79 27.11
C LEU A 166 -9.81 -17.99 28.61
N VAL A 167 -10.39 -17.00 29.28
CA VAL A 167 -10.82 -17.10 30.68
C VAL A 167 -12.34 -17.12 30.71
N LEU A 168 -12.87 -18.31 30.93
CA LEU A 168 -14.32 -18.52 31.00
C LEU A 168 -14.86 -18.21 32.40
N PRO A 169 -16.08 -17.66 32.51
CA PRO A 169 -16.72 -17.44 33.80
C PRO A 169 -17.12 -18.77 34.45
N GLY A 170 -16.68 -18.98 35.70
CA GLY A 170 -17.00 -20.18 36.51
C GLY A 170 -15.92 -21.26 36.46
N ALA A 171 -15.99 -22.16 37.46
CA ALA A 171 -14.99 -23.22 37.66
C ALA A 171 -15.39 -24.58 37.04
N LYS A 172 -16.51 -24.63 36.28
CA LYS A 172 -17.00 -25.89 35.69
C LYS A 172 -16.42 -26.16 34.30
N GLU A 173 -16.23 -27.45 34.04
CA GLU A 173 -15.91 -27.93 32.68
C GLU A 173 -16.97 -27.46 31.69
N MET A 174 -16.55 -27.07 30.52
CA MET A 174 -17.44 -26.62 29.46
C MET A 174 -18.28 -27.80 28.94
N PRO A 175 -19.60 -27.65 28.79
CA PRO A 175 -20.39 -28.69 28.14
C PRO A 175 -19.89 -29.02 26.73
N VAL A 176 -19.93 -30.30 26.36
CA VAL A 176 -19.40 -30.80 25.06
C VAL A 176 -19.95 -30.00 23.86
N GLU A 177 -21.21 -29.58 23.93
CA GLU A 177 -21.85 -28.78 22.89
C GLU A 177 -21.26 -27.38 22.78
N GLN A 178 -20.86 -26.75 23.89
CA GLN A 178 -20.20 -25.44 23.90
C GLN A 178 -18.77 -25.55 23.44
N GLU A 179 -18.07 -26.63 23.80
CA GLU A 179 -16.71 -26.90 23.31
C GLU A 179 -16.70 -27.08 21.79
N SER A 180 -17.63 -27.85 21.24
CA SER A 180 -17.77 -28.03 19.81
C SER A 180 -18.03 -26.71 19.08
N LEU A 181 -18.87 -25.85 19.67
CA LEU A 181 -19.10 -24.50 19.12
C LEU A 181 -17.85 -23.63 19.18
N LEU A 182 -17.15 -23.61 20.31
CA LEU A 182 -15.89 -22.87 20.45
C LEU A 182 -14.89 -23.29 19.38
N MET A 183 -14.75 -24.60 19.15
CA MET A 183 -13.85 -25.11 18.10
C MET A 183 -14.25 -24.63 16.70
N MET A 184 -15.55 -24.52 16.40
CA MET A 184 -16.02 -23.96 15.12
C MET A 184 -15.67 -22.46 15.00
N PHE A 185 -15.85 -21.69 16.08
CA PHE A 185 -15.46 -20.28 16.09
C PHE A 185 -13.95 -20.10 15.89
N LEU A 186 -13.14 -20.85 16.63
CA LEU A 186 -11.67 -20.81 16.50
C LEU A 186 -11.22 -21.20 15.09
N HIS A 187 -11.88 -22.18 14.47
CA HIS A 187 -11.56 -22.57 13.10
C HIS A 187 -11.90 -21.47 12.09
N GLN A 188 -13.07 -20.83 12.21
CA GLN A 188 -13.43 -19.69 11.34
C GLN A 188 -12.49 -18.50 11.55
N TRP A 189 -12.10 -18.26 12.78
CA TRP A 189 -11.15 -17.20 13.10
C TRP A 189 -9.76 -17.49 12.50
N ALA A 190 -9.27 -18.72 12.66
CA ALA A 190 -8.03 -19.17 12.03
C ALA A 190 -8.05 -19.03 10.49
N PHE A 191 -9.18 -19.39 9.87
CA PHE A 191 -9.38 -19.25 8.43
C PHE A 191 -9.31 -17.78 7.98
N ALA A 192 -9.94 -16.88 8.72
CA ALA A 192 -9.92 -15.46 8.41
C ALA A 192 -8.50 -14.86 8.53
N LEU A 193 -7.76 -15.23 9.58
CA LEU A 193 -6.37 -14.80 9.76
C LEU A 193 -5.45 -15.37 8.65
N ASP A 194 -5.62 -16.64 8.29
CA ASP A 194 -4.86 -17.26 7.21
C ASP A 194 -5.09 -16.53 5.88
N ARG A 195 -6.35 -16.22 5.57
CA ARG A 195 -6.73 -15.45 4.39
C ARG A 195 -6.08 -14.06 4.37
N ALA A 196 -6.00 -13.37 5.51
CA ALA A 196 -5.37 -12.05 5.62
C ALA A 196 -3.86 -12.14 5.34
N VAL A 197 -3.16 -13.11 5.93
CA VAL A 197 -1.73 -13.34 5.70
C VAL A 197 -1.44 -13.67 4.23
N LEU A 198 -2.25 -14.54 3.62
CA LEU A 198 -2.08 -14.90 2.20
C LEU A 198 -2.33 -13.70 1.27
N ARG A 199 -3.29 -12.85 1.58
CA ARG A 199 -3.54 -11.61 0.82
C ARG A 199 -2.36 -10.64 0.90
N GLU A 200 -1.81 -10.46 2.09
CA GLU A 200 -0.66 -9.59 2.29
C GLU A 200 0.58 -10.11 1.55
N GLN A 201 0.83 -11.41 1.62
CA GLN A 201 1.92 -12.06 0.87
C GLN A 201 1.74 -11.90 -0.64
N ALA A 202 0.53 -12.14 -1.16
CA ALA A 202 0.23 -11.99 -2.57
C ALA A 202 0.41 -10.54 -3.06
N ALA A 203 -0.04 -9.56 -2.27
CA ALA A 203 0.15 -8.14 -2.57
C ALA A 203 1.65 -7.77 -2.60
N ARG A 204 2.42 -8.25 -1.64
CA ARG A 204 3.87 -8.02 -1.59
C ARG A 204 4.61 -8.66 -2.77
N THR A 205 4.26 -9.90 -3.11
CA THR A 205 4.84 -10.59 -4.27
C THR A 205 4.54 -9.83 -5.56
N LYS A 206 3.30 -9.38 -5.75
CA LYS A 206 2.90 -8.60 -6.92
C LYS A 206 3.69 -7.29 -7.06
N LEU A 207 3.91 -6.58 -5.95
CA LEU A 207 4.73 -5.35 -5.95
C LEU A 207 6.19 -5.64 -6.32
N LEU A 208 6.76 -6.75 -5.82
CA LEU A 208 8.12 -7.16 -6.17
C LEU A 208 8.25 -7.53 -7.66
N GLU A 209 7.30 -8.31 -8.19
CA GLU A 209 7.26 -8.68 -9.60
C GLU A 209 7.12 -7.46 -10.51
N GLU A 210 6.29 -6.49 -10.14
CA GLU A 210 6.12 -5.23 -10.88
C GLU A 210 7.40 -4.39 -10.85
N SER A 211 8.06 -4.28 -9.70
CA SER A 211 9.35 -3.61 -9.55
C SER A 211 10.44 -4.30 -10.39
N GLU A 212 10.52 -5.63 -10.37
CA GLU A 212 11.48 -6.38 -11.18
C GLU A 212 11.23 -6.20 -12.69
N ARG A 213 9.97 -6.24 -13.11
CA ARG A 213 9.59 -6.01 -14.51
C ARG A 213 9.97 -4.61 -14.97
N LEU A 214 9.73 -3.59 -14.12
CA LEU A 214 10.17 -2.22 -14.42
C LEU A 214 11.68 -2.16 -14.57
N ASN A 215 12.43 -2.68 -13.59
CA ASN A 215 13.90 -2.70 -13.64
C ASN A 215 14.43 -3.38 -14.91
N LYS A 216 13.86 -4.52 -15.30
CA LYS A 216 14.26 -5.22 -16.53
C LYS A 216 14.00 -4.39 -17.80
N THR A 217 12.86 -3.72 -17.85
CA THR A 217 12.51 -2.82 -18.96
C THR A 217 13.50 -1.65 -19.03
N LEU A 218 13.84 -1.07 -17.87
CA LEU A 218 14.83 0.02 -17.75
C LEU A 218 16.19 -0.39 -18.26
N LEU A 219 16.72 -1.53 -17.80
CA LEU A 219 18.04 -2.04 -18.22
C LEU A 219 18.08 -2.32 -19.73
N ASN A 220 17.00 -2.83 -20.31
CA ASN A 220 16.90 -3.06 -21.75
C ASN A 220 16.92 -1.74 -22.53
N SER A 221 16.17 -0.74 -22.10
CA SER A 221 16.17 0.59 -22.73
C SER A 221 17.54 1.26 -22.66
N ILE A 222 18.17 1.25 -21.49
CA ILE A 222 19.54 1.78 -21.30
C ILE A 222 20.53 1.08 -22.23
N SER A 223 20.46 -0.26 -22.29
CA SER A 223 21.37 -1.04 -23.14
C SER A 223 21.23 -0.67 -24.64
N HIS A 224 19.99 -0.43 -25.07
CA HIS A 224 19.71 -0.01 -26.44
C HIS A 224 20.28 1.40 -26.73
N GLU A 225 20.02 2.35 -25.84
CA GLU A 225 20.45 3.74 -25.96
C GLU A 225 21.98 3.89 -25.83
N LEU A 226 22.67 3.02 -25.10
CA LEU A 226 24.15 2.97 -25.07
C LEU A 226 24.73 2.36 -26.33
N ARG A 227 24.08 1.36 -26.92
CA ARG A 227 24.60 0.64 -28.10
C ARG A 227 24.65 1.53 -29.34
N THR A 228 23.66 2.40 -29.52
CA THR A 228 23.56 3.28 -30.71
C THR A 228 24.76 4.19 -30.83
N PRO A 229 25.08 5.09 -29.88
CA PRO A 229 26.25 5.96 -29.99
C PRO A 229 27.56 5.18 -30.02
N LEU A 230 27.65 4.04 -29.32
CA LEU A 230 28.84 3.20 -29.38
C LEU A 230 29.05 2.60 -30.76
N SER A 231 28.00 2.17 -31.45
CA SER A 231 28.07 1.69 -32.83
C SER A 231 28.43 2.78 -33.81
N GLU A 232 27.93 4.02 -33.62
CA GLU A 232 28.32 5.18 -34.42
C GLU A 232 29.82 5.51 -34.27
N ILE A 233 30.32 5.55 -33.03
CA ILE A 233 31.74 5.76 -32.73
C ILE A 233 32.59 4.66 -33.41
N THR A 234 32.20 3.40 -33.25
CA THR A 234 32.93 2.27 -33.81
C THR A 234 32.94 2.30 -35.33
N GLY A 235 31.78 2.58 -35.96
CA GLY A 235 31.66 2.70 -37.41
C GLY A 235 32.49 3.84 -37.98
N ALA A 236 32.40 5.04 -37.39
CA ALA A 236 33.16 6.20 -37.80
C ALA A 236 34.69 6.00 -37.60
N SER A 237 35.08 5.37 -36.48
CA SER A 237 36.48 5.02 -36.24
C SER A 237 37.01 4.01 -37.26
N SER A 238 36.20 2.99 -37.61
CA SER A 238 36.58 2.03 -38.66
C SER A 238 36.71 2.70 -40.03
N GLY A 239 35.77 3.59 -40.36
CA GLY A 239 35.83 4.36 -41.60
C GLY A 239 37.08 5.25 -41.71
N LEU A 240 37.55 5.83 -40.58
CA LEU A 240 38.81 6.60 -40.57
C LEU A 240 40.07 5.76 -40.84
N LEU A 241 40.01 4.44 -40.67
CA LEU A 241 41.12 3.52 -40.98
C LEU A 241 41.13 3.07 -42.43
N GLU A 242 40.11 3.35 -43.23
CA GLU A 242 40.07 3.06 -44.66
C GLU A 242 40.96 4.03 -45.43
N ALA A 243 41.82 3.49 -46.33
CA ALA A 243 42.83 4.28 -47.05
C ALA A 243 42.21 5.42 -47.88
N GLU A 244 41.08 5.16 -48.55
CA GLU A 244 40.36 6.15 -49.35
C GLU A 244 39.84 7.34 -48.55
N VAL A 245 39.37 7.09 -47.33
CA VAL A 245 38.85 8.10 -46.39
C VAL A 245 40.00 8.85 -45.71
N ALA A 246 41.10 8.16 -45.41
CA ALA A 246 42.29 8.75 -44.79
C ALA A 246 42.91 9.85 -45.66
N GLU A 247 42.75 9.78 -46.96
CA GLU A 247 43.28 10.76 -47.95
C GLU A 247 42.30 11.92 -48.22
N ASP A 248 41.01 11.82 -47.85
CA ASP A 248 40.01 12.89 -48.00
C ASP A 248 39.84 13.70 -46.70
N PRO A 249 40.33 14.96 -46.63
CA PRO A 249 40.22 15.81 -45.46
C PRO A 249 38.78 16.12 -45.08
N LYS A 250 37.83 16.16 -46.03
CA LYS A 250 36.41 16.44 -45.76
C LYS A 250 35.73 15.24 -45.11
N ALA A 251 35.95 14.04 -45.65
CA ALA A 251 35.43 12.80 -45.09
C ALA A 251 35.96 12.58 -43.67
N ARG A 252 37.25 12.83 -43.43
CA ARG A 252 37.84 12.79 -42.09
C ARG A 252 37.15 13.76 -41.10
N THR A 253 36.95 15.00 -41.53
CA THR A 253 36.33 16.02 -40.67
C THR A 253 34.89 15.60 -40.27
N ILE A 254 34.12 15.03 -41.20
CA ILE A 254 32.77 14.53 -40.94
C ILE A 254 32.82 13.38 -39.93
N LEU A 255 33.66 12.37 -40.15
CA LEU A 255 33.73 11.21 -39.26
C LEU A 255 34.25 11.56 -37.85
N VAL A 256 35.17 12.48 -37.72
CA VAL A 256 35.61 13.00 -36.41
C VAL A 256 34.51 13.80 -35.76
N GLY A 257 33.71 14.55 -36.50
CA GLY A 257 32.52 15.23 -36.02
C GLY A 257 31.45 14.24 -35.46
N ASP A 258 31.23 13.15 -36.23
CA ASP A 258 30.28 12.09 -35.80
C ASP A 258 30.76 11.40 -34.51
N ILE A 259 32.05 11.10 -34.37
CA ILE A 259 32.64 10.54 -33.16
C ILE A 259 32.42 11.50 -31.97
N LYS A 260 32.73 12.79 -32.17
CA LYS A 260 32.55 13.82 -31.14
C LYS A 260 31.11 13.91 -30.69
N ALA A 261 30.17 13.99 -31.64
CA ALA A 261 28.74 14.09 -31.35
C ALA A 261 28.20 12.83 -30.63
N ALA A 262 28.60 11.63 -31.07
CA ALA A 262 28.20 10.39 -30.43
C ALA A 262 28.79 10.23 -29.02
N SER A 263 30.07 10.65 -28.82
CA SER A 263 30.70 10.66 -27.48
C SER A 263 29.99 11.61 -26.51
N SER A 264 29.65 12.83 -26.98
CA SER A 264 28.88 13.78 -26.14
C SER A 264 27.51 13.27 -25.77
N ARG A 265 26.81 12.57 -26.68
CA ARG A 265 25.54 11.91 -26.40
C ARG A 265 25.68 10.80 -25.35
N LEU A 266 26.75 9.99 -25.47
CA LEU A 266 27.01 8.91 -24.50
C LEU A 266 27.29 9.46 -23.10
N ASN A 267 28.11 10.53 -23.03
CA ASN A 267 28.45 11.16 -21.77
C ASN A 267 27.21 11.72 -21.06
N ARG A 268 26.35 12.46 -21.77
CA ARG A 268 25.05 12.94 -21.24
C ARG A 268 24.14 11.81 -20.76
N LEU A 269 24.14 10.66 -21.44
CA LEU A 269 23.37 9.49 -21.03
C LEU A 269 23.87 8.92 -19.72
N VAL A 270 25.19 8.80 -19.53
CA VAL A 270 25.81 8.33 -18.29
C VAL A 270 25.54 9.30 -17.14
N GLU A 271 25.69 10.61 -17.36
CA GLU A 271 25.40 11.65 -16.38
C GLU A 271 23.93 11.57 -15.94
N ASN A 272 23.00 11.52 -16.87
CA ASN A 272 21.57 11.36 -16.57
C ASN A 272 21.27 10.11 -15.75
N LEU A 273 21.96 8.99 -16.02
CA LEU A 273 21.79 7.76 -15.27
C LEU A 273 22.32 7.88 -13.83
N LEU A 274 23.47 8.53 -13.65
CA LEU A 274 24.05 8.79 -12.34
C LEU A 274 23.17 9.73 -11.52
N ASP A 275 22.65 10.79 -12.12
CA ASP A 275 21.75 11.73 -11.44
C ASP A 275 20.45 11.07 -11.03
N MET A 276 19.88 10.25 -11.91
CA MET A 276 18.70 9.46 -11.62
C MET A 276 18.92 8.54 -10.40
N THR A 277 20.06 7.83 -10.36
CA THR A 277 20.38 6.94 -9.23
C THR A 277 20.61 7.71 -7.93
N ARG A 278 21.22 8.91 -8.00
CA ARG A 278 21.41 9.79 -6.84
C ARG A 278 20.08 10.34 -6.30
N ILE A 279 19.17 10.74 -7.19
CA ILE A 279 17.82 11.19 -6.82
C ILE A 279 17.05 10.06 -6.14
N GLU A 280 17.04 8.85 -6.72
CA GLU A 280 16.31 7.69 -6.18
C GLU A 280 16.82 7.21 -4.82
N SER A 281 18.14 7.22 -4.64
CA SER A 281 18.76 6.80 -3.38
C SER A 281 18.64 7.84 -2.26
N GLY A 282 18.10 9.03 -2.54
CA GLY A 282 18.09 10.15 -1.60
C GLY A 282 19.49 10.65 -1.24
N GLY A 283 20.51 10.25 -2.04
CA GLY A 283 21.91 10.57 -1.79
C GLY A 283 22.32 11.97 -2.25
N LEU A 284 21.48 12.68 -3.00
CA LEU A 284 21.79 14.01 -3.47
C LEU A 284 21.51 15.05 -2.38
N LYS A 285 22.56 15.74 -1.96
CA LYS A 285 22.46 16.88 -1.05
C LYS A 285 22.53 18.16 -1.87
N ILE A 286 21.48 18.96 -1.82
CA ILE A 286 21.42 20.28 -2.43
C ILE A 286 22.30 21.26 -1.63
N THR A 287 23.24 21.91 -2.30
CA THR A 287 24.11 22.93 -1.71
C THR A 287 23.65 24.31 -2.21
N LYS A 288 22.80 24.97 -1.42
CA LYS A 288 22.26 26.28 -1.79
C LYS A 288 23.24 27.40 -1.51
N ASP A 289 23.55 28.18 -2.54
CA ASP A 289 24.36 29.40 -2.44
C ASP A 289 23.66 30.58 -3.14
N TRP A 290 24.15 31.81 -2.91
CA TRP A 290 23.61 33.01 -3.54
C TRP A 290 24.01 33.06 -5.02
N CYS A 291 23.01 33.05 -5.91
CA CYS A 291 23.20 33.01 -7.35
C CYS A 291 22.46 34.17 -8.02
N ASP A 292 23.04 34.71 -9.09
CA ASP A 292 22.34 35.55 -10.06
C ASP A 292 21.70 34.65 -11.14
N VAL A 293 20.42 34.82 -11.35
CA VAL A 293 19.66 34.09 -12.37
C VAL A 293 20.20 34.37 -13.78
N ARG A 294 20.73 35.57 -14.00
CA ARG A 294 21.34 35.96 -15.28
C ARG A 294 22.57 35.13 -15.61
N ASP A 295 23.43 34.88 -14.63
CA ASP A 295 24.62 34.05 -14.78
C ASP A 295 24.26 32.61 -15.10
N ILE A 296 23.26 32.05 -14.41
CA ILE A 296 22.76 30.69 -14.65
C ILE A 296 22.26 30.55 -16.10
N ILE A 297 21.41 31.49 -16.56
CA ILE A 297 20.87 31.43 -17.92
C ILE A 297 22.00 31.60 -18.97
N ASN A 298 22.93 32.52 -18.73
CA ASN A 298 24.05 32.75 -19.65
C ASN A 298 24.98 31.54 -19.73
N SER A 299 25.25 30.85 -18.62
CA SER A 299 26.01 29.60 -18.58
C SER A 299 25.35 28.54 -19.45
N VAL A 300 24.05 28.30 -19.26
CA VAL A 300 23.28 27.34 -20.07
C VAL A 300 23.31 27.66 -21.57
N LEU A 301 23.16 28.93 -21.94
CA LEU A 301 23.17 29.31 -23.36
C LEU A 301 24.55 29.21 -23.98
N SER A 302 25.61 29.47 -23.22
CA SER A 302 26.98 29.28 -23.66
C SER A 302 27.27 27.79 -23.94
N ASP A 303 26.87 26.93 -23.01
CA ASP A 303 27.10 25.49 -23.11
C ASP A 303 26.29 24.83 -24.25
N LEU A 304 25.12 25.36 -24.56
CA LEU A 304 24.25 24.86 -25.64
C LEU A 304 24.36 25.68 -26.94
N SER A 305 25.40 26.49 -27.10
CA SER A 305 25.55 27.40 -28.25
C SER A 305 25.56 26.68 -29.62
N GLU A 306 26.09 25.47 -29.68
CA GLU A 306 26.11 24.65 -30.90
C GLU A 306 24.70 24.15 -31.25
N GLU A 307 23.94 23.61 -30.26
CA GLU A 307 22.58 23.11 -30.43
C GLU A 307 21.58 24.22 -30.75
N LEU A 308 21.81 25.41 -30.21
CA LEU A 308 20.95 26.59 -30.38
C LEU A 308 21.27 27.39 -31.66
N SER A 309 22.30 27.06 -32.37
CA SER A 309 22.78 27.81 -33.58
C SER A 309 21.72 27.95 -34.68
N TRP A 310 20.73 27.05 -34.72
CA TRP A 310 19.63 27.06 -35.69
C TRP A 310 18.34 27.73 -35.16
N HIS A 311 18.36 28.25 -33.92
CA HIS A 311 17.17 28.82 -33.24
C HIS A 311 17.45 30.29 -32.87
N THR A 312 16.35 31.06 -32.78
CA THR A 312 16.41 32.40 -32.20
C THR A 312 16.05 32.35 -30.72
N VAL A 313 17.05 32.50 -29.87
CA VAL A 313 16.78 32.54 -28.40
C VAL A 313 16.47 33.95 -27.96
N ARG A 314 15.34 34.11 -27.30
CA ARG A 314 14.90 35.39 -26.66
C ARG A 314 14.90 35.23 -25.17
N ILE A 315 15.58 36.15 -24.49
CA ILE A 315 15.67 36.17 -23.03
C ILE A 315 14.90 37.37 -22.49
N SER A 316 14.06 37.16 -21.49
CA SER A 316 13.36 38.22 -20.78
C SER A 316 13.42 37.94 -19.27
N ILE A 317 14.35 38.59 -18.61
CA ILE A 317 14.49 38.54 -17.15
C ILE A 317 13.91 39.84 -16.61
N ALA A 318 12.97 39.74 -15.65
CA ALA A 318 12.41 40.90 -15.02
C ALA A 318 13.52 41.69 -14.25
N ASP A 319 13.47 43.01 -14.29
CA ASP A 319 14.50 43.84 -13.70
C ASP A 319 14.59 43.71 -12.16
N ASP A 320 13.51 43.28 -11.54
CA ASP A 320 13.36 43.10 -10.10
C ASP A 320 13.72 41.71 -9.58
N VAL A 321 14.27 40.81 -10.45
CA VAL A 321 14.73 39.49 -9.98
C VAL A 321 15.94 39.64 -9.06
N PRO A 322 15.80 39.29 -7.77
CA PRO A 322 16.88 39.49 -6.79
C PRO A 322 17.92 38.34 -6.89
N LEU A 323 19.02 38.46 -6.13
CA LEU A 323 19.86 37.31 -5.84
C LEU A 323 19.07 36.29 -5.06
N VAL A 324 19.15 35.04 -5.48
CA VAL A 324 18.38 33.91 -4.95
C VAL A 324 19.32 32.84 -4.40
N LYS A 325 18.85 32.15 -3.34
CA LYS A 325 19.63 31.10 -2.71
C LYS A 325 19.15 29.74 -3.19
N LEU A 326 19.94 29.15 -4.10
CA LEU A 326 19.65 27.85 -4.72
C LEU A 326 20.96 27.14 -5.10
N ASP A 327 20.89 25.88 -5.52
CA ASP A 327 22.02 25.16 -6.08
C ASP A 327 22.12 25.48 -7.57
N GLY A 328 23.02 26.42 -7.90
CA GLY A 328 23.19 26.94 -9.28
C GLY A 328 23.48 25.83 -10.28
N ILE A 329 24.36 24.89 -9.93
CA ILE A 329 24.77 23.78 -10.84
C ILE A 329 23.56 22.89 -11.16
N VAL A 330 22.76 22.54 -10.16
CA VAL A 330 21.56 21.72 -10.35
C VAL A 330 20.52 22.45 -11.20
N ILE A 331 20.35 23.76 -10.99
CA ILE A 331 19.40 24.55 -11.78
C ILE A 331 19.91 24.80 -13.21
N GLU A 332 21.20 24.99 -13.43
CA GLU A 332 21.81 24.98 -14.79
C GLU A 332 21.47 23.68 -15.52
N GLN A 333 21.58 22.53 -14.87
CA GLN A 333 21.24 21.24 -15.45
C GLN A 333 19.73 21.10 -15.74
N VAL A 334 18.86 21.61 -14.86
CA VAL A 334 17.41 21.67 -15.09
C VAL A 334 17.08 22.48 -16.34
N LEU A 335 17.64 23.69 -16.44
CA LEU A 335 17.41 24.58 -17.58
C LEU A 335 18.02 24.00 -18.89
N SER A 336 19.22 23.43 -18.80
CA SER A 336 19.88 22.78 -19.94
C SER A 336 19.05 21.64 -20.52
N ASN A 337 18.47 20.79 -19.68
CA ASN A 337 17.58 19.69 -20.10
C ASN A 337 16.34 20.21 -20.84
N ILE A 338 15.72 21.27 -20.36
CA ILE A 338 14.50 21.83 -20.98
C ILE A 338 14.82 22.58 -22.27
N VAL A 339 15.87 23.41 -22.26
CA VAL A 339 16.29 24.17 -23.43
C VAL A 339 16.77 23.24 -24.54
N LEU A 340 17.51 22.17 -24.19
CA LEU A 340 17.92 21.15 -25.15
C LEU A 340 16.73 20.43 -25.77
N ASN A 341 15.73 20.09 -24.97
CA ASN A 341 14.49 19.52 -25.49
C ASN A 341 13.77 20.48 -26.42
N ALA A 342 13.69 21.77 -26.09
CA ALA A 342 13.13 22.77 -26.99
C ALA A 342 13.90 22.82 -28.33
N ALA A 343 15.23 22.85 -28.30
CA ALA A 343 16.05 22.85 -29.52
C ALA A 343 15.86 21.57 -30.36
N GLN A 344 15.72 20.41 -29.75
CA GLN A 344 15.60 19.12 -30.44
C GLN A 344 14.22 18.88 -31.10
N TYR A 345 13.16 19.35 -30.44
CA TYR A 345 11.78 19.07 -30.87
C TYR A 345 11.15 20.23 -31.66
N THR A 346 11.81 21.35 -31.75
CA THR A 346 11.34 22.52 -32.48
C THR A 346 11.96 22.57 -33.89
N PRO A 347 11.23 22.94 -34.93
CA PRO A 347 11.83 23.12 -36.29
C PRO A 347 12.95 24.17 -36.30
N PRO A 348 13.94 24.02 -37.15
CA PRO A 348 14.95 25.07 -37.35
C PRO A 348 14.34 26.44 -37.70
N ALA A 349 15.00 27.51 -37.33
CA ALA A 349 14.60 28.90 -37.53
C ALA A 349 13.37 29.35 -36.78
N THR A 350 12.98 28.62 -35.70
CA THR A 350 11.93 29.03 -34.76
C THR A 350 12.51 29.71 -33.51
N SER A 351 11.64 30.29 -32.68
CA SER A 351 12.08 31.00 -31.49
C SER A 351 11.91 30.12 -30.23
N ILE A 352 12.91 30.18 -29.36
CA ILE A 352 12.84 29.66 -27.97
C ILE A 352 12.88 30.85 -27.07
N HIS A 353 11.89 31.00 -26.20
CA HIS A 353 11.77 32.14 -25.29
C HIS A 353 11.97 31.69 -23.85
N ILE A 354 12.96 32.23 -23.17
CA ILE A 354 13.28 31.97 -21.77
C ILE A 354 12.89 33.22 -20.97
N ARG A 355 11.95 33.06 -20.07
CA ARG A 355 11.52 34.15 -19.17
C ARG A 355 11.83 33.77 -17.72
N SER A 356 12.28 34.74 -16.94
CA SER A 356 12.43 34.59 -15.51
C SER A 356 11.86 35.80 -14.78
N PHE A 357 11.08 35.54 -13.75
CA PHE A 357 10.45 36.56 -12.92
C PHE A 357 10.20 36.03 -11.51
N PHE A 358 9.94 36.94 -10.58
CA PHE A 358 9.64 36.62 -9.20
C PHE A 358 8.13 36.76 -8.95
N ASP A 359 7.49 35.73 -8.45
CA ASP A 359 6.05 35.69 -8.20
C ASP A 359 5.74 35.03 -6.87
N ALA A 360 5.00 35.74 -5.99
CA ALA A 360 4.51 35.25 -4.70
C ALA A 360 5.59 34.56 -3.83
N GLY A 361 6.82 35.08 -3.82
CA GLY A 361 7.93 34.51 -3.05
C GLY A 361 8.64 33.33 -3.70
N SER A 362 8.35 33.07 -4.96
CA SER A 362 8.98 32.01 -5.75
C SER A 362 9.68 32.59 -6.99
N LEU A 363 10.85 32.06 -7.30
CA LEU A 363 11.48 32.28 -8.59
C LEU A 363 10.78 31.41 -9.63
N VAL A 364 10.40 32.02 -10.75
CA VAL A 364 9.72 31.33 -11.83
C VAL A 364 10.58 31.38 -13.09
N PHE A 365 10.81 30.21 -13.72
CA PHE A 365 11.32 30.11 -15.08
C PHE A 365 10.20 29.60 -15.99
N ALA A 366 10.00 30.29 -17.11
CA ALA A 366 9.09 29.89 -18.17
C ALA A 366 9.89 29.73 -19.45
N ILE A 367 9.99 28.51 -19.95
CA ILE A 367 10.68 28.19 -21.22
C ILE A 367 9.60 27.81 -22.24
N GLU A 368 9.55 28.57 -23.32
CA GLU A 368 8.54 28.44 -24.37
C GLU A 368 9.19 28.14 -25.70
N ASP A 369 8.64 27.18 -26.43
CA ASP A 369 9.04 26.81 -27.78
C ASP A 369 7.93 27.03 -28.81
N GLU A 370 8.26 26.98 -30.09
CA GLU A 370 7.32 27.03 -31.21
C GLU A 370 7.22 25.66 -31.92
N GLY A 371 7.41 24.57 -31.19
CA GLY A 371 7.34 23.21 -31.66
C GLY A 371 5.91 22.73 -31.98
N PRO A 372 5.73 21.46 -32.25
CA PRO A 372 4.41 20.87 -32.55
C PRO A 372 3.47 20.83 -31.37
N GLY A 373 3.97 21.08 -30.14
CA GLY A 373 3.24 20.85 -28.90
C GLY A 373 3.25 19.38 -28.48
N LEU A 374 2.52 19.08 -27.40
CA LEU A 374 2.43 17.76 -26.76
C LEU A 374 1.01 17.22 -26.93
N PRO A 375 0.81 15.91 -27.21
CA PRO A 375 -0.50 15.29 -27.08
C PRO A 375 -1.04 15.46 -25.66
N GLU A 376 -2.33 15.74 -25.48
CA GLU A 376 -2.92 15.99 -24.18
C GLU A 376 -2.69 14.84 -23.19
N GLU A 377 -2.82 13.60 -23.64
CA GLU A 377 -2.56 12.39 -22.86
C GLU A 377 -1.07 12.23 -22.44
N SER A 378 -0.16 12.91 -23.12
CA SER A 378 1.28 12.87 -22.84
C SER A 378 1.71 13.91 -21.82
N ILE A 379 1.00 15.02 -21.67
CA ILE A 379 1.42 16.17 -20.83
C ILE A 379 1.71 15.75 -19.39
N GLN A 380 0.87 14.90 -18.80
CA GLN A 380 1.08 14.41 -17.44
C GLN A 380 2.19 13.38 -17.32
N ARG A 381 2.50 12.69 -18.42
CA ARG A 381 3.43 11.56 -18.46
C ARG A 381 4.83 11.90 -18.91
N ILE A 382 5.07 13.07 -19.49
CA ILE A 382 6.41 13.45 -20.01
C ILE A 382 7.49 13.52 -18.92
N PHE A 383 7.08 13.63 -17.66
CA PHE A 383 7.97 13.59 -16.50
C PHE A 383 8.16 12.17 -15.93
N ASP A 384 7.44 11.17 -16.47
CA ASP A 384 7.67 9.78 -16.11
C ASP A 384 8.99 9.28 -16.68
N LYS A 385 9.69 8.45 -15.92
CA LYS A 385 10.97 7.89 -16.33
C LYS A 385 10.83 7.08 -17.61
N PHE A 386 11.73 7.33 -18.56
CA PHE A 386 11.78 6.66 -19.86
C PHE A 386 10.55 6.87 -20.74
N TYR A 387 9.63 7.75 -20.35
CA TYR A 387 8.51 8.08 -21.19
C TYR A 387 8.95 8.92 -22.37
N ARG A 388 8.43 8.57 -23.52
CA ARG A 388 8.63 9.30 -24.79
C ARG A 388 7.28 9.42 -25.48
N VAL A 389 7.06 10.58 -26.09
CA VAL A 389 5.86 10.78 -26.90
C VAL A 389 5.93 9.86 -28.12
N PRO A 390 4.91 9.00 -28.37
CA PRO A 390 4.91 8.10 -29.51
C PRO A 390 5.08 8.85 -30.84
N GLY A 391 5.92 8.32 -31.73
CA GLY A 391 6.18 8.92 -33.05
C GLY A 391 7.24 10.03 -33.09
N THR A 392 7.88 10.37 -31.97
CA THR A 392 9.01 11.28 -31.94
C THR A 392 10.30 10.62 -32.46
N ARG A 393 11.21 11.43 -33.10
CA ARG A 393 12.49 10.93 -33.65
C ARG A 393 13.30 10.18 -32.60
N ALA A 394 13.99 9.12 -33.01
CA ALA A 394 14.92 8.40 -32.15
C ALA A 394 16.05 9.33 -31.68
N GLY A 395 16.37 9.34 -30.40
CA GLY A 395 17.54 10.08 -29.91
C GLY A 395 17.49 10.60 -28.47
N GLY A 396 16.45 10.28 -27.69
CA GLY A 396 16.40 10.71 -26.29
C GLY A 396 16.07 9.57 -25.35
N THR A 397 16.70 9.54 -24.17
CA THR A 397 16.53 8.49 -23.15
C THR A 397 15.18 8.51 -22.42
N GLY A 398 14.43 9.62 -22.53
CA GLY A 398 13.24 9.86 -21.69
C GLY A 398 13.58 10.09 -20.21
N LEU A 399 14.85 10.34 -19.88
CA LEU A 399 15.29 10.63 -18.51
C LEU A 399 15.36 12.12 -18.20
N GLY A 400 15.65 12.97 -19.17
CA GLY A 400 15.92 14.39 -18.94
C GLY A 400 14.82 15.11 -18.17
N LEU A 401 13.55 14.95 -18.57
CA LEU A 401 12.42 15.60 -17.88
C LEU A 401 12.12 14.97 -16.52
N SER A 402 12.37 13.69 -16.31
CA SER A 402 12.23 13.06 -15.00
C SER A 402 13.31 13.54 -14.02
N ILE A 403 14.52 13.81 -14.52
CA ILE A 403 15.61 14.44 -13.74
C ILE A 403 15.24 15.88 -13.40
N VAL A 404 14.72 16.65 -14.36
CA VAL A 404 14.21 18.00 -14.13
C VAL A 404 13.21 17.99 -12.97
N LYS A 405 12.21 17.11 -13.01
CA LYS A 405 11.22 16.99 -11.94
C LYS A 405 11.87 16.67 -10.60
N GLY A 406 12.75 15.68 -10.54
CA GLY A 406 13.44 15.29 -9.31
C GLY A 406 14.28 16.43 -8.71
N PHE A 407 15.04 17.16 -9.51
CA PHE A 407 15.85 18.29 -9.06
C PHE A 407 15.02 19.48 -8.58
N VAL A 408 13.93 19.78 -9.27
CA VAL A 408 12.98 20.81 -8.87
C VAL A 408 12.28 20.44 -7.54
N GLU A 409 11.85 19.20 -7.39
CA GLU A 409 11.26 18.69 -6.15
C GLU A 409 12.24 18.71 -4.97
N LEU A 410 13.53 18.39 -5.20
CA LEU A 410 14.58 18.52 -4.18
C LEU A 410 14.79 19.97 -3.71
N HIS A 411 14.50 20.95 -4.55
CA HIS A 411 14.47 22.37 -4.16
C HIS A 411 13.18 22.79 -3.47
N GLY A 412 12.19 21.88 -3.35
CA GLY A 412 10.85 22.16 -2.81
C GLY A 412 9.94 22.85 -3.81
N GLY A 413 10.29 22.84 -5.09
CA GLY A 413 9.56 23.47 -6.19
C GLY A 413 8.62 22.55 -6.94
N SER A 414 8.06 23.05 -8.03
CA SER A 414 7.20 22.31 -8.97
C SER A 414 7.56 22.64 -10.42
N VAL A 415 7.36 21.67 -11.30
CA VAL A 415 7.50 21.83 -12.76
C VAL A 415 6.23 21.35 -13.45
N GLU A 416 5.76 22.14 -14.40
CA GLU A 416 4.56 21.88 -15.19
C GLU A 416 4.88 22.09 -16.67
N ALA A 417 4.14 21.37 -17.52
CA ALA A 417 4.17 21.58 -18.96
C ALA A 417 2.75 21.81 -19.49
N ALA A 418 2.64 22.68 -20.46
CA ALA A 418 1.38 22.99 -21.12
C ALA A 418 1.60 23.32 -22.60
N ASN A 419 0.60 23.07 -23.43
CA ASN A 419 0.59 23.58 -24.79
C ASN A 419 0.28 25.07 -24.79
N ARG A 420 1.01 25.80 -25.62
CA ARG A 420 0.77 27.23 -25.82
C ARG A 420 -0.45 27.45 -26.74
N PRO A 421 -1.21 28.55 -26.54
CA PRO A 421 -2.23 28.93 -27.50
C PRO A 421 -1.62 29.15 -28.89
N GLY A 422 -2.06 28.34 -29.85
CA GLY A 422 -1.62 28.38 -31.24
C GLY A 422 -0.59 27.32 -31.60
N LYS A 423 0.57 27.27 -31.01
CA LYS A 423 1.61 26.26 -31.33
C LYS A 423 2.77 26.29 -30.31
N GLY A 424 3.29 25.11 -30.00
CA GLY A 424 4.48 24.95 -29.11
C GLY A 424 4.14 24.53 -27.71
N THR A 425 5.19 24.34 -26.93
CA THR A 425 5.13 23.90 -25.53
C THR A 425 5.64 25.01 -24.60
N GLN A 426 5.11 25.08 -23.40
CA GLN A 426 5.63 25.88 -22.30
C GLN A 426 5.94 24.95 -21.13
N PHE A 427 7.17 25.09 -20.62
CA PHE A 427 7.57 24.52 -19.34
C PHE A 427 7.63 25.63 -18.30
N LEU A 428 6.99 25.40 -17.16
CA LEU A 428 6.94 26.35 -16.08
C LEU A 428 7.54 25.72 -14.81
N ILE A 429 8.65 26.30 -14.33
CA ILE A 429 9.33 25.86 -13.11
C ILE A 429 9.09 26.91 -12.04
N ARG A 430 8.65 26.50 -10.86
CA ARG A 430 8.46 27.35 -9.67
C ARG A 430 9.36 26.86 -8.56
N LEU A 431 10.23 27.73 -8.04
CA LEU A 431 11.18 27.41 -6.98
C LEU A 431 10.94 28.34 -5.79
N PRO A 432 10.52 27.83 -4.62
CA PRO A 432 10.51 28.61 -3.40
C PRO A 432 11.94 28.88 -2.97
N VAL A 433 12.34 30.15 -2.94
CA VAL A 433 13.73 30.55 -2.68
C VAL A 433 13.83 31.65 -1.65
N GLU A 434 14.90 31.62 -0.83
CA GLU A 434 15.32 32.79 -0.08
C GLU A 434 15.92 33.79 -1.07
N HIS A 435 15.63 35.08 -0.91
CA HIS A 435 16.13 36.15 -1.77
C HIS A 435 16.67 37.30 -0.95
N LYS A 436 17.65 38.02 -1.52
CA LYS A 436 18.15 39.30 -1.00
C LYS A 436 17.47 40.42 -1.78
N PRO A 437 16.93 41.45 -1.09
CA PRO A 437 16.40 42.58 -1.79
C PRO A 437 17.50 43.22 -2.66
N PHE A 438 17.13 43.64 -3.86
CA PHE A 438 18.03 44.37 -4.76
C PHE A 438 18.46 45.66 -4.10
N LEU A 439 19.72 45.77 -3.68
CA LEU A 439 20.28 47.05 -3.24
C LEU A 439 20.56 47.87 -4.50
N ALA A 440 19.74 48.85 -4.79
CA ALA A 440 19.85 49.71 -5.98
C ALA A 440 21.13 50.57 -6.04
N ASP A 441 22.08 50.40 -5.12
CA ASP A 441 23.28 51.21 -4.98
C ASP A 441 24.57 50.58 -5.54
N GLU A 442 24.51 49.43 -6.17
CA GLU A 442 25.67 48.82 -6.84
C GLU A 442 25.48 48.73 -8.38
N ALA A 443 25.09 49.83 -9.03
CA ALA A 443 25.22 49.95 -10.46
C ALA A 443 26.61 50.55 -10.74
N PRO A 444 27.44 49.93 -11.65
CA PRO A 444 28.76 50.40 -12.00
C PRO A 444 28.78 51.73 -12.77
#